data_4363a8591b92b76b93a6148f3764704c
#
_entry.id   4363a8591b92b76b93a6148f3764704c
#
_cell.length_a   1.000
_cell.length_b   1.000
_cell.length_c   1.000
_cell.angle_alpha   90.00
_cell.angle_beta   90.00
_cell.angle_gamma   90.00
#
_symmetry.space_group_name_H-M   'P 1'
#
loop_
_entity.id
_entity.type
_entity.pdbx_description
1 polymer ?
#
loop_
_entity_poly.entity_id
_entity_poly.type
_entity_poly.pdbx_seq_one_letter_code
_entity_poly.pdbx_strand_id
1 'polypeptide(L)'
;MTLLKSYYQLCKPNVVYMMLICAFVGMLLAEKSVSSFSYLIVSLVGIAFCAASAAAINQVIDRESDASMTRTDQRPLPQGDLSPMHASMFALVIGGLGATILYVYVNTLTMVLTIASLIGYAFIYTVYLKRATPQNIVIGGLAGAAPPLLGWSSVTNTIDPYALLLVLIIFVWTPPHFWALAIYRKDEYAKESIPMLPVTHGVIFTKLQIVLYTIILFIVSLLPYVVLMSGIIYLVSALILSSVFLYYSINLYYSDDDEDAMSTFQFSIYYICLLYTSPSPRDFE
;
A
#
# COMPACT_ATOMS: atom_id res chain seq x y z
N MET A 1 -17.48 -0.13 21.94
CA MET A 1 -16.70 1.10 21.55
C MET A 1 -17.61 2.30 21.36
N THR A 2 -17.10 3.56 21.37
CA THR A 2 -17.94 4.68 20.90
C THR A 2 -18.16 4.58 19.40
N LEU A 3 -19.35 4.93 18.92
CA LEU A 3 -19.72 4.84 17.49
C LEU A 3 -18.70 5.54 16.56
N LEU A 4 -18.19 6.70 16.98
CA LEU A 4 -17.19 7.45 16.24
C LEU A 4 -15.87 6.66 16.10
N LYS A 5 -15.43 5.98 17.16
CA LYS A 5 -14.22 5.15 17.13
C LYS A 5 -14.38 3.95 16.19
N SER A 6 -15.58 3.36 16.11
CA SER A 6 -15.87 2.26 15.20
C SER A 6 -15.79 2.70 13.73
N TYR A 7 -16.34 3.86 13.36
CA TYR A 7 -16.20 4.41 12.02
C TYR A 7 -14.74 4.80 11.67
N TYR A 8 -13.99 5.34 12.63
CA TYR A 8 -12.58 5.63 12.45
C TYR A 8 -11.76 4.36 12.18
N GLN A 9 -12.00 3.30 12.95
CA GLN A 9 -11.32 2.01 12.74
C GLN A 9 -11.74 1.33 11.42
N LEU A 10 -12.98 1.52 10.98
CA LEU A 10 -13.46 1.04 9.68
C LEU A 10 -12.63 1.62 8.53
N CYS A 11 -12.15 2.86 8.65
CA CYS A 11 -11.30 3.52 7.66
C CYS A 11 -9.85 2.98 7.60
N LYS A 12 -9.41 2.10 8.51
CA LYS A 12 -8.01 1.62 8.60
C LYS A 12 -6.99 2.79 8.61
N PRO A 13 -7.04 3.70 9.59
CA PRO A 13 -6.30 4.96 9.56
C PRO A 13 -4.79 4.80 9.33
N ASN A 14 -4.14 3.81 9.94
CA ASN A 14 -2.71 3.58 9.79
C ASN A 14 -2.32 3.29 8.33
N VAL A 15 -3.16 2.53 7.61
CA VAL A 15 -2.92 2.24 6.18
C VAL A 15 -3.14 3.50 5.35
N VAL A 16 -4.23 4.23 5.60
CA VAL A 16 -4.53 5.49 4.89
C VAL A 16 -3.43 6.52 5.11
N TYR A 17 -2.90 6.68 6.32
CA TYR A 17 -1.78 7.61 6.58
C TYR A 17 -0.54 7.25 5.76
N MET A 18 -0.17 5.97 5.68
CA MET A 18 0.95 5.54 4.85
C MET A 18 0.74 5.84 3.37
N MET A 19 -0.48 5.61 2.85
CA MET A 19 -0.84 5.96 1.48
C MET A 19 -0.75 7.47 1.23
N LEU A 20 -1.18 8.30 2.20
CA LEU A 20 -1.11 9.76 2.09
C LEU A 20 0.34 10.27 2.10
N ILE A 21 1.23 9.67 2.88
CA ILE A 21 2.66 9.99 2.84
C ILE A 21 3.22 9.72 1.44
N CYS A 22 2.93 8.56 0.85
CA CYS A 22 3.37 8.22 -0.50
C CYS A 22 2.78 9.17 -1.56
N ALA A 23 1.50 9.55 -1.42
CA ALA A 23 0.87 10.52 -2.31
C ALA A 23 1.51 11.91 -2.17
N PHE A 24 1.76 12.36 -0.94
CA PHE A 24 2.42 13.63 -0.65
C PHE A 24 3.84 13.69 -1.23
N VAL A 25 4.62 12.62 -1.09
CA VAL A 25 5.94 12.52 -1.75
C VAL A 25 5.81 12.63 -3.26
N GLY A 26 4.82 11.96 -3.86
CA GLY A 26 4.52 12.10 -5.29
C GLY A 26 4.22 13.54 -5.71
N MET A 27 3.47 14.30 -4.89
CA MET A 27 3.21 15.72 -5.11
C MET A 27 4.48 16.56 -5.06
N LEU A 28 5.33 16.34 -4.05
CA LEU A 28 6.58 17.11 -3.87
C LEU A 28 7.59 16.85 -4.99
N LEU A 29 7.67 15.62 -5.49
CA LEU A 29 8.58 15.26 -6.58
C LEU A 29 8.08 15.70 -7.96
N ALA A 30 6.79 15.98 -8.09
CA ALA A 30 6.16 16.38 -9.36
C ALA A 30 6.46 17.82 -9.78
N GLU A 31 6.68 18.73 -8.84
CA GLU A 31 6.81 20.18 -9.11
C GLU A 31 8.11 20.78 -8.61
N LYS A 32 8.63 21.74 -9.41
CA LYS A 32 9.75 22.61 -9.02
C LYS A 32 9.30 23.78 -8.13
N SER A 33 8.02 24.18 -8.20
CA SER A 33 7.42 25.21 -7.36
C SER A 33 6.21 24.64 -6.63
N VAL A 34 6.20 24.76 -5.30
CA VAL A 34 5.13 24.21 -4.46
C VAL A 34 3.82 24.87 -4.81
N SER A 35 2.84 24.10 -5.26
CA SER A 35 1.43 24.48 -5.33
C SER A 35 0.99 25.04 -3.98
N SER A 36 -0.03 25.90 -3.97
CA SER A 36 -0.55 26.46 -2.71
C SER A 36 -0.79 25.33 -1.70
N PHE A 37 -0.36 25.53 -0.45
CA PHE A 37 -0.50 24.52 0.60
C PHE A 37 -1.94 24.04 0.79
N SER A 38 -2.93 24.94 0.58
CA SER A 38 -4.35 24.59 0.59
C SER A 38 -4.71 23.59 -0.51
N TYR A 39 -4.13 23.70 -1.69
CA TYR A 39 -4.36 22.78 -2.80
C TYR A 39 -3.84 21.38 -2.49
N LEU A 40 -2.65 21.28 -1.92
CA LEU A 40 -2.07 19.98 -1.49
C LEU A 40 -2.97 19.30 -0.44
N ILE A 41 -3.45 20.05 0.55
CA ILE A 41 -4.37 19.52 1.58
C ILE A 41 -5.68 19.03 0.96
N VAL A 42 -6.30 19.79 0.09
CA VAL A 42 -7.58 19.42 -0.55
C VAL A 42 -7.40 18.14 -1.38
N SER A 43 -6.30 18.03 -2.12
CA SER A 43 -5.96 16.82 -2.89
C SER A 43 -5.80 15.60 -1.98
N LEU A 44 -5.03 15.74 -0.89
CA LEU A 44 -4.82 14.65 0.07
C LEU A 44 -6.11 14.24 0.77
N VAL A 45 -6.99 15.19 1.11
CA VAL A 45 -8.30 14.89 1.72
C VAL A 45 -9.18 14.10 0.76
N GLY A 46 -9.25 14.48 -0.52
CA GLY A 46 -9.99 13.74 -1.53
C GLY A 46 -9.49 12.30 -1.70
N ILE A 47 -8.16 12.13 -1.81
CA ILE A 47 -7.52 10.80 -1.88
C ILE A 47 -7.79 10.00 -0.60
N ALA A 48 -7.67 10.63 0.58
CA ALA A 48 -7.93 9.99 1.88
C ALA A 48 -9.36 9.43 2.00
N PHE A 49 -10.35 10.21 1.57
CA PHE A 49 -11.75 9.78 1.63
C PHE A 49 -12.03 8.59 0.73
N CYS A 50 -11.48 8.58 -0.49
CA CYS A 50 -11.58 7.44 -1.38
C CYS A 50 -10.84 6.21 -0.83
N ALA A 51 -9.64 6.36 -0.27
CA ALA A 51 -8.89 5.29 0.36
C ALA A 51 -9.61 4.71 1.59
N ALA A 52 -10.18 5.57 2.43
CA ALA A 52 -10.99 5.18 3.58
C ALA A 52 -12.27 4.43 3.15
N SER A 53 -12.92 4.87 2.08
CA SER A 53 -14.05 4.17 1.47
C SER A 53 -13.66 2.77 1.01
N ALA A 54 -12.55 2.64 0.29
CA ALA A 54 -12.04 1.34 -0.16
C ALA A 54 -11.73 0.39 1.03
N ALA A 55 -11.15 0.92 2.10
CA ALA A 55 -10.88 0.18 3.33
C ALA A 55 -12.17 -0.28 4.03
N ALA A 56 -13.19 0.57 4.08
CA ALA A 56 -14.50 0.25 4.65
C ALA A 56 -15.22 -0.84 3.84
N ILE A 57 -15.26 -0.71 2.51
CA ILE A 57 -15.84 -1.74 1.61
C ILE A 57 -15.11 -3.08 1.80
N ASN A 58 -13.78 -3.07 1.87
CA ASN A 58 -13.01 -4.29 2.11
C ASN A 58 -13.41 -4.96 3.45
N GLN A 59 -13.59 -4.20 4.54
CA GLN A 59 -14.04 -4.78 5.82
C GLN A 59 -15.47 -5.32 5.75
N VAL A 60 -16.37 -4.69 4.98
CA VAL A 60 -17.75 -5.21 4.78
C VAL A 60 -17.72 -6.55 4.05
N ILE A 61 -16.89 -6.67 3.01
CA ILE A 61 -16.76 -7.90 2.22
C ILE A 61 -16.12 -9.02 3.04
N ASP A 62 -15.04 -8.69 3.77
CA ASP A 62 -14.24 -9.67 4.53
C ASP A 62 -14.81 -9.98 5.93
N ARG A 63 -15.94 -9.42 6.36
CA ARG A 63 -16.46 -9.49 7.75
C ARG A 63 -16.53 -10.90 8.34
N GLU A 64 -16.85 -11.90 7.53
CA GLU A 64 -16.96 -13.29 7.99
C GLU A 64 -15.58 -13.90 8.22
N SER A 65 -14.65 -13.73 7.28
CA SER A 65 -13.25 -14.15 7.45
C SER A 65 -12.54 -13.36 8.56
N ASP A 66 -12.88 -12.07 8.72
CA ASP A 66 -12.31 -11.23 9.79
C ASP A 66 -12.73 -11.72 11.18
N ALA A 67 -13.92 -12.28 11.34
CA ALA A 67 -14.42 -12.80 12.60
C ALA A 67 -13.69 -14.09 13.06
N SER A 68 -13.11 -14.85 12.13
CA SER A 68 -12.43 -16.11 12.43
C SER A 68 -10.91 -15.96 12.62
N MET A 69 -10.34 -14.79 12.30
CA MET A 69 -8.91 -14.50 12.42
C MET A 69 -8.62 -13.70 13.69
N THR A 70 -7.69 -14.15 14.55
CA THR A 70 -7.29 -13.48 15.79
C THR A 70 -6.87 -12.02 15.62
N ARG A 71 -6.29 -11.68 14.45
CA ARG A 71 -5.84 -10.32 14.11
C ARG A 71 -7.00 -9.35 13.83
N THR A 72 -8.13 -9.85 13.36
CA THR A 72 -9.21 -9.04 12.79
C THR A 72 -10.56 -9.23 13.48
N ASP A 73 -10.68 -10.18 14.41
CA ASP A 73 -11.88 -10.44 15.20
C ASP A 73 -12.33 -9.23 16.03
N GLN A 74 -11.39 -8.35 16.44
CA GLN A 74 -11.66 -7.13 17.19
C GLN A 74 -12.12 -5.94 16.32
N ARG A 75 -12.31 -6.14 15.00
CA ARG A 75 -12.83 -5.10 14.12
C ARG A 75 -14.29 -4.76 14.40
N PRO A 76 -14.74 -3.53 14.05
CA PRO A 76 -16.12 -3.08 14.38
C PRO A 76 -17.24 -3.97 13.81
N LEU A 77 -17.04 -4.57 12.63
CA LEU A 77 -18.06 -5.43 12.00
C LEU A 77 -18.13 -6.82 12.66
N PRO A 78 -17.02 -7.56 12.87
CA PRO A 78 -17.01 -8.80 13.63
C PRO A 78 -17.58 -8.65 15.06
N GLN A 79 -17.28 -7.54 15.74
CA GLN A 79 -17.76 -7.25 17.09
C GLN A 79 -19.24 -6.83 17.15
N GLY A 80 -19.87 -6.58 15.99
CA GLY A 80 -21.25 -6.09 15.94
C GLY A 80 -21.44 -4.61 16.32
N ASP A 81 -20.35 -3.85 16.49
CA ASP A 81 -20.40 -2.40 16.79
C ASP A 81 -21.05 -1.59 15.66
N LEU A 82 -20.96 -2.08 14.42
CA LEU A 82 -21.54 -1.51 13.22
C LEU A 82 -22.26 -2.58 12.41
N SER A 83 -23.46 -2.25 11.89
CA SER A 83 -24.10 -3.13 10.92
C SER A 83 -23.45 -3.01 9.55
N PRO A 84 -23.42 -4.09 8.73
CA PRO A 84 -22.89 -4.04 7.37
C PRO A 84 -23.56 -2.98 6.50
N MET A 85 -24.85 -2.73 6.70
CA MET A 85 -25.62 -1.71 6.00
C MET A 85 -25.09 -0.30 6.29
N HIS A 86 -24.92 0.05 7.57
CA HIS A 86 -24.40 1.36 7.97
C HIS A 86 -22.94 1.56 7.49
N ALA A 87 -22.11 0.51 7.58
CA ALA A 87 -20.74 0.55 7.09
C ALA A 87 -20.68 0.77 5.56
N SER A 88 -21.57 0.10 4.80
CA SER A 88 -21.66 0.28 3.33
C SER A 88 -22.13 1.67 2.95
N MET A 89 -23.17 2.19 3.62
CA MET A 89 -23.66 3.55 3.39
C MET A 89 -22.58 4.60 3.69
N PHE A 90 -21.89 4.45 4.81
CA PHE A 90 -20.77 5.31 5.17
C PHE A 90 -19.66 5.27 4.10
N ALA A 91 -19.27 4.09 3.65
CA ALA A 91 -18.27 3.95 2.60
C ALA A 91 -18.66 4.65 1.30
N LEU A 92 -19.92 4.50 0.84
CA LEU A 92 -20.42 5.17 -0.35
C LEU A 92 -20.42 6.69 -0.20
N VAL A 93 -20.84 7.20 0.97
CA VAL A 93 -20.88 8.65 1.23
C VAL A 93 -19.48 9.25 1.22
N ILE A 94 -18.53 8.67 1.97
CA ILE A 94 -17.17 9.22 2.00
C ILE A 94 -16.44 9.05 0.66
N GLY A 95 -16.67 7.95 -0.07
CA GLY A 95 -16.13 7.75 -1.41
C GLY A 95 -16.67 8.76 -2.41
N GLY A 96 -17.99 9.03 -2.38
CA GLY A 96 -18.62 10.05 -3.19
C GLY A 96 -18.14 11.47 -2.87
N LEU A 97 -17.97 11.79 -1.58
CA LEU A 97 -17.39 13.06 -1.15
C LEU A 97 -15.93 13.21 -1.64
N GLY A 98 -15.11 12.15 -1.48
CA GLY A 98 -13.74 12.16 -1.98
C GLY A 98 -13.65 12.37 -3.49
N ALA A 99 -14.45 11.65 -4.27
CA ALA A 99 -14.54 11.80 -5.72
C ALA A 99 -14.99 13.22 -6.12
N THR A 100 -15.99 13.78 -5.44
CA THR A 100 -16.48 15.14 -5.67
C THR A 100 -15.40 16.19 -5.37
N ILE A 101 -14.68 16.05 -4.26
CA ILE A 101 -13.56 16.94 -3.91
C ILE A 101 -12.50 16.89 -5.01
N LEU A 102 -12.08 15.71 -5.45
CA LEU A 102 -11.07 15.55 -6.50
C LEU A 102 -11.55 16.13 -7.84
N TYR A 103 -12.80 15.92 -8.20
CA TYR A 103 -13.37 16.43 -9.45
C TYR A 103 -13.47 17.94 -9.50
N VAL A 104 -13.98 18.54 -8.41
CA VAL A 104 -14.29 19.98 -8.37
C VAL A 104 -13.07 20.85 -8.08
N TYR A 105 -12.20 20.39 -7.18
CA TYR A 105 -11.09 21.21 -6.64
C TYR A 105 -9.71 20.79 -7.10
N VAL A 106 -9.57 19.61 -7.73
CA VAL A 106 -8.26 19.10 -8.18
C VAL A 106 -8.28 18.93 -9.70
N ASN A 107 -8.51 17.74 -10.20
CA ASN A 107 -8.67 17.47 -11.63
C ASN A 107 -9.34 16.11 -11.89
N THR A 108 -9.92 15.97 -13.08
CA THR A 108 -10.63 14.76 -13.50
C THR A 108 -9.72 13.53 -13.57
N LEU A 109 -8.47 13.68 -14.01
CA LEU A 109 -7.54 12.56 -14.14
C LEU A 109 -7.27 11.91 -12.77
N THR A 110 -6.95 12.71 -11.75
CA THR A 110 -6.71 12.21 -10.39
C THR A 110 -7.96 11.55 -9.83
N MET A 111 -9.14 12.15 -10.05
CA MET A 111 -10.41 11.52 -9.62
C MET A 111 -10.58 10.15 -10.27
N VAL A 112 -10.40 10.03 -11.59
CA VAL A 112 -10.54 8.75 -12.32
C VAL A 112 -9.54 7.72 -11.85
N LEU A 113 -8.26 8.08 -11.70
CA LEU A 113 -7.22 7.18 -11.20
C LEU A 113 -7.50 6.72 -9.77
N THR A 114 -7.99 7.62 -8.91
CA THR A 114 -8.33 7.30 -7.51
C THR A 114 -9.52 6.33 -7.45
N ILE A 115 -10.57 6.56 -8.23
CA ILE A 115 -11.72 5.65 -8.32
C ILE A 115 -11.32 4.31 -8.93
N ALA A 116 -10.47 4.29 -9.96
CA ALA A 116 -9.96 3.05 -10.53
C ALA A 116 -9.16 2.23 -9.49
N SER A 117 -8.34 2.88 -8.67
CA SER A 117 -7.60 2.24 -7.56
C SER A 117 -8.55 1.71 -6.49
N LEU A 118 -9.61 2.47 -6.13
CA LEU A 118 -10.64 2.04 -5.19
C LEU A 118 -11.36 0.78 -5.70
N ILE A 119 -11.80 0.78 -6.95
CA ILE A 119 -12.49 -0.36 -7.59
C ILE A 119 -11.51 -1.55 -7.65
N GLY A 120 -10.27 -1.33 -8.08
CA GLY A 120 -9.24 -2.35 -8.15
C GLY A 120 -9.00 -3.04 -6.80
N TYR A 121 -8.90 -2.27 -5.73
CA TYR A 121 -8.69 -2.81 -4.38
C TYR A 121 -9.96 -3.43 -3.79
N ALA A 122 -11.08 -2.70 -3.79
CA ALA A 122 -12.29 -3.13 -3.08
C ALA A 122 -12.99 -4.31 -3.79
N PHE A 123 -13.01 -4.32 -5.12
CA PHE A 123 -13.75 -5.35 -5.87
C PHE A 123 -12.81 -6.36 -6.53
N ILE A 124 -11.85 -5.93 -7.37
CA ILE A 124 -11.01 -6.88 -8.11
C ILE A 124 -10.14 -7.68 -7.14
N TYR A 125 -9.43 -7.02 -6.25
CA TYR A 125 -8.58 -7.72 -5.28
C TYR A 125 -9.40 -8.44 -4.21
N THR A 126 -10.29 -7.75 -3.49
CA THR A 126 -10.95 -8.31 -2.30
C THR A 126 -11.95 -9.41 -2.64
N VAL A 127 -12.78 -9.21 -3.68
CA VAL A 127 -13.84 -10.17 -4.03
C VAL A 127 -13.27 -11.34 -4.84
N TYR A 128 -12.40 -11.05 -5.81
CA TYR A 128 -11.97 -12.05 -6.77
C TYR A 128 -10.56 -12.58 -6.50
N LEU A 129 -9.52 -11.74 -6.58
CA LEU A 129 -8.13 -12.19 -6.57
C LEU A 129 -7.71 -12.86 -5.27
N LYS A 130 -8.15 -12.33 -4.12
CA LYS A 130 -7.77 -12.79 -2.79
C LYS A 130 -8.05 -14.29 -2.59
N ARG A 131 -9.10 -14.81 -3.22
CA ARG A 131 -9.52 -16.22 -3.11
C ARG A 131 -9.25 -17.06 -4.36
N ALA A 132 -8.90 -16.41 -5.47
CA ALA A 132 -8.76 -17.09 -6.78
C ALA A 132 -7.33 -17.57 -7.06
N THR A 133 -6.30 -16.93 -6.52
CA THR A 133 -4.92 -17.21 -6.93
C THR A 133 -3.89 -16.92 -5.84
N PRO A 134 -2.80 -17.70 -5.74
CA PRO A 134 -1.64 -17.40 -4.89
C PRO A 134 -0.90 -16.10 -5.28
N GLN A 135 -1.12 -15.62 -6.51
CA GLN A 135 -0.55 -14.36 -7.01
C GLN A 135 -1.39 -13.13 -6.62
N ASN A 136 -2.37 -13.32 -5.72
CA ASN A 136 -3.26 -12.25 -5.26
C ASN A 136 -2.52 -11.02 -4.74
N ILE A 137 -1.39 -11.24 -4.03
CA ILE A 137 -0.53 -10.17 -3.50
C ILE A 137 0.16 -9.40 -4.62
N VAL A 138 0.69 -10.09 -5.63
CA VAL A 138 1.38 -9.44 -6.75
C VAL A 138 0.40 -8.60 -7.55
N ILE A 139 -0.69 -9.20 -8.03
CA ILE A 139 -1.66 -8.51 -8.89
C ILE A 139 -2.40 -7.41 -8.10
N GLY A 140 -2.84 -7.73 -6.87
CA GLY A 140 -3.54 -6.78 -5.99
C GLY A 140 -2.65 -5.64 -5.51
N GLY A 141 -1.33 -5.85 -5.45
CA GLY A 141 -0.33 -4.85 -5.08
C GLY A 141 -0.35 -3.61 -5.98
N LEU A 142 -0.81 -3.73 -7.24
CA LEU A 142 -0.89 -2.59 -8.15
C LEU A 142 -1.81 -1.48 -7.62
N ALA A 143 -2.96 -1.83 -7.08
CA ALA A 143 -3.88 -0.84 -6.49
C ALA A 143 -3.27 -0.17 -5.24
N GLY A 144 -2.54 -0.94 -4.42
CA GLY A 144 -1.83 -0.41 -3.25
C GLY A 144 -0.61 0.45 -3.61
N ALA A 145 -0.04 0.29 -4.80
CA ALA A 145 1.10 1.06 -5.29
C ALA A 145 0.72 2.40 -5.96
N ALA A 146 -0.57 2.66 -6.18
CA ALA A 146 -1.05 3.86 -6.87
C ALA A 146 -0.81 5.22 -6.17
N PRO A 147 -0.72 5.34 -4.82
CA PRO A 147 -0.69 6.62 -4.13
C PRO A 147 0.31 7.66 -4.67
N PRO A 148 1.59 7.35 -4.99
CA PRO A 148 2.50 8.33 -5.56
C PRO A 148 2.01 8.89 -6.90
N LEU A 149 1.42 8.06 -7.76
CA LEU A 149 0.83 8.50 -9.02
C LEU A 149 -0.37 9.41 -8.79
N LEU A 150 -1.21 9.11 -7.78
CA LEU A 150 -2.36 9.96 -7.42
C LEU A 150 -1.89 11.33 -6.94
N GLY A 151 -0.84 11.37 -6.12
CA GLY A 151 -0.21 12.61 -5.71
C GLY A 151 0.39 13.39 -6.88
N TRP A 152 1.16 12.74 -7.72
CA TRP A 152 1.78 13.33 -8.91
C TRP A 152 0.72 13.90 -9.87
N SER A 153 -0.26 13.10 -10.25
CA SER A 153 -1.32 13.53 -11.17
C SER A 153 -2.18 14.64 -10.61
N SER A 154 -2.32 14.76 -9.28
CA SER A 154 -3.07 15.84 -8.66
C SER A 154 -2.45 17.20 -8.98
N VAL A 155 -1.14 17.29 -9.07
CA VAL A 155 -0.40 18.53 -9.30
C VAL A 155 -0.18 18.79 -10.80
N THR A 156 0.16 17.75 -11.57
CA THR A 156 0.54 17.90 -12.99
C THR A 156 -0.57 17.65 -13.99
N ASN A 157 -1.67 17.00 -13.55
CA ASN A 157 -2.74 16.51 -14.43
C ASN A 157 -2.23 15.60 -15.57
N THR A 158 -1.14 14.85 -15.32
CA THR A 158 -0.53 13.93 -16.29
C THR A 158 -0.16 12.60 -15.64
N ILE A 159 0.00 11.56 -16.46
CA ILE A 159 0.64 10.31 -16.08
C ILE A 159 2.08 10.38 -16.57
N ASP A 160 3.00 10.63 -15.64
CA ASP A 160 4.41 10.82 -15.94
C ASP A 160 5.21 9.53 -15.72
N PRO A 161 6.23 9.22 -16.56
CA PRO A 161 7.11 8.07 -16.36
C PRO A 161 7.80 8.06 -14.99
N TYR A 162 8.14 9.20 -14.41
CA TYR A 162 8.72 9.29 -13.07
C TYR A 162 7.72 8.87 -11.97
N ALA A 163 6.44 9.27 -12.13
CA ALA A 163 5.38 8.79 -11.23
C ALA A 163 5.21 7.27 -11.32
N LEU A 164 5.27 6.71 -12.53
CA LEU A 164 5.19 5.27 -12.75
C LEU A 164 6.39 4.52 -12.16
N LEU A 165 7.56 5.14 -12.13
CA LEU A 165 8.74 4.58 -11.46
C LEU A 165 8.54 4.49 -9.94
N LEU A 166 7.94 5.50 -9.31
CA LEU A 166 7.55 5.43 -7.90
C LEU A 166 6.53 4.31 -7.64
N VAL A 167 5.52 4.20 -8.50
CA VAL A 167 4.56 3.07 -8.46
C VAL A 167 5.28 1.73 -8.56
N LEU A 168 6.24 1.59 -9.47
CA LEU A 168 7.00 0.36 -9.68
C LEU A 168 7.78 -0.05 -8.42
N ILE A 169 8.39 0.88 -7.71
CA ILE A 169 9.10 0.62 -6.45
C ILE A 169 8.15 0.01 -5.42
N ILE A 170 6.97 0.61 -5.17
CA ILE A 170 6.00 0.08 -4.21
C ILE A 170 5.42 -1.25 -4.70
N PHE A 171 5.16 -1.38 -5.99
CA PHE A 171 4.63 -2.60 -6.58
C PHE A 171 5.59 -3.80 -6.36
N VAL A 172 6.87 -3.61 -6.62
CA VAL A 172 7.90 -4.65 -6.43
C VAL A 172 8.19 -4.89 -4.93
N TRP A 173 8.04 -3.87 -4.07
CA TRP A 173 8.16 -4.00 -2.63
C TRP A 173 7.01 -4.81 -2.00
N THR A 174 5.82 -4.76 -2.59
CA THR A 174 4.61 -5.38 -2.03
C THR A 174 4.75 -6.90 -1.79
N PRO A 175 5.26 -7.72 -2.75
CA PRO A 175 5.39 -9.16 -2.53
C PRO A 175 6.31 -9.54 -1.37
N PRO A 176 7.58 -9.10 -1.28
CA PRO A 176 8.45 -9.49 -0.17
C PRO A 176 7.91 -9.03 1.19
N HIS A 177 7.25 -7.86 1.25
CA HIS A 177 6.58 -7.36 2.45
C HIS A 177 5.45 -8.29 2.91
N PHE A 178 4.46 -8.54 2.05
CA PHE A 178 3.28 -9.32 2.41
C PHE A 178 3.56 -10.82 2.55
N TRP A 179 4.48 -11.38 1.76
CA TRP A 179 4.82 -12.80 1.89
C TRP A 179 5.60 -13.11 3.17
N ALA A 180 6.42 -12.18 3.68
CA ALA A 180 7.04 -12.32 5.00
C ALA A 180 5.95 -12.40 6.09
N LEU A 181 4.97 -11.52 6.08
CA LEU A 181 3.81 -11.59 6.98
C LEU A 181 2.99 -12.88 6.77
N ALA A 182 2.85 -13.33 5.53
CA ALA A 182 2.07 -14.54 5.21
C ALA A 182 2.77 -15.81 5.70
N ILE A 183 4.10 -15.87 5.75
CA ILE A 183 4.85 -16.96 6.38
C ILE A 183 4.54 -16.99 7.88
N TYR A 184 4.72 -15.87 8.57
CA TYR A 184 4.47 -15.75 10.00
C TYR A 184 3.03 -16.13 10.39
N ARG A 185 2.05 -15.85 9.50
CA ARG A 185 0.61 -16.11 9.75
C ARG A 185 0.06 -17.27 8.91
N LYS A 186 0.90 -18.19 8.49
CA LYS A 186 0.54 -19.27 7.57
C LYS A 186 -0.67 -20.07 8.04
N ASP A 187 -0.71 -20.42 9.32
CA ASP A 187 -1.79 -21.24 9.89
C ASP A 187 -3.14 -20.52 9.92
N GLU A 188 -3.16 -19.20 10.15
CA GLU A 188 -4.39 -18.41 10.09
C GLU A 188 -4.96 -18.41 8.66
N TYR A 189 -4.10 -18.21 7.64
CA TYR A 189 -4.52 -18.22 6.24
C TYR A 189 -4.98 -19.61 5.77
N ALA A 190 -4.33 -20.67 6.25
CA ALA A 190 -4.71 -22.04 5.94
C ALA A 190 -6.09 -22.39 6.49
N LYS A 191 -6.42 -21.99 7.74
CA LYS A 191 -7.74 -22.18 8.35
C LYS A 191 -8.85 -21.54 7.52
N GLU A 192 -8.61 -20.36 6.96
CA GLU A 192 -9.59 -19.63 6.15
C GLU A 192 -9.59 -20.03 4.66
N SER A 193 -8.83 -21.05 4.30
CA SER A 193 -8.68 -21.49 2.89
C SER A 193 -8.28 -20.35 1.94
N ILE A 194 -7.55 -19.35 2.44
CA ILE A 194 -7.01 -18.26 1.61
C ILE A 194 -5.73 -18.77 0.96
N PRO A 195 -5.65 -18.81 -0.40
CA PRO A 195 -4.53 -19.41 -1.11
C PRO A 195 -3.29 -18.50 -1.13
N MET A 196 -2.76 -18.18 0.06
CA MET A 196 -1.49 -17.46 0.15
C MET A 196 -0.33 -18.34 -0.32
N LEU A 197 0.72 -17.72 -0.85
CA LEU A 197 1.86 -18.44 -1.43
C LEU A 197 2.47 -19.49 -0.47
N PRO A 198 2.72 -19.20 0.83
CA PRO A 198 3.26 -20.19 1.75
C PRO A 198 2.28 -21.34 2.06
N VAL A 199 0.97 -21.13 1.89
CA VAL A 199 -0.06 -22.17 2.08
C VAL A 199 -0.10 -23.12 0.87
N THR A 200 -0.02 -22.58 -0.34
CA THR A 200 -0.20 -23.33 -1.59
C THR A 200 1.07 -23.95 -2.13
N HIS A 201 2.22 -23.26 -2.03
CA HIS A 201 3.50 -23.67 -2.59
C HIS A 201 4.57 -23.94 -1.52
N GLY A 202 4.23 -23.80 -0.25
CA GLY A 202 5.12 -24.04 0.87
C GLY A 202 6.04 -22.86 1.23
N VAL A 203 6.60 -22.94 2.43
CA VAL A 203 7.40 -21.87 3.04
C VAL A 203 8.72 -21.66 2.29
N ILE A 204 9.43 -22.73 1.94
CA ILE A 204 10.75 -22.67 1.26
C ILE A 204 10.64 -21.95 -0.07
N PHE A 205 9.62 -22.30 -0.88
CA PHE A 205 9.36 -21.61 -2.15
C PHE A 205 9.04 -20.13 -1.95
N THR A 206 8.26 -19.81 -0.93
CA THR A 206 7.90 -18.41 -0.61
C THR A 206 9.13 -17.61 -0.18
N LYS A 207 10.01 -18.16 0.65
CA LYS A 207 11.29 -17.54 1.05
C LYS A 207 12.17 -17.25 -0.17
N LEU A 208 12.26 -18.19 -1.12
CA LEU A 208 12.99 -17.96 -2.38
C LEU A 208 12.38 -16.79 -3.17
N GLN A 209 11.06 -16.73 -3.29
CA GLN A 209 10.39 -15.62 -3.98
C GLN A 209 10.63 -14.28 -3.28
N ILE A 210 10.66 -14.23 -1.94
CA ILE A 210 11.02 -13.03 -1.17
C ILE A 210 12.42 -12.55 -1.55
N VAL A 211 13.42 -13.43 -1.59
CA VAL A 211 14.80 -13.08 -2.00
C VAL A 211 14.83 -12.54 -3.43
N LEU A 212 14.18 -13.22 -4.38
CA LEU A 212 14.17 -12.81 -5.79
C LEU A 212 13.51 -11.43 -5.98
N TYR A 213 12.37 -11.20 -5.35
CA TYR A 213 11.70 -9.89 -5.42
C TYR A 213 12.50 -8.80 -4.69
N THR A 214 13.22 -9.12 -3.63
CA THR A 214 14.11 -8.16 -2.96
C THR A 214 15.30 -7.79 -3.85
N ILE A 215 15.85 -8.72 -4.64
CA ILE A 215 16.87 -8.42 -5.65
C ILE A 215 16.30 -7.50 -6.73
N ILE A 216 15.10 -7.78 -7.25
CA ILE A 216 14.45 -6.91 -8.24
C ILE A 216 14.20 -5.52 -7.63
N LEU A 217 13.73 -5.45 -6.39
CA LEU A 217 13.52 -4.20 -5.67
C LEU A 217 14.82 -3.41 -5.51
N PHE A 218 15.94 -4.08 -5.20
CA PHE A 218 17.25 -3.46 -5.15
C PHE A 218 17.59 -2.75 -6.45
N ILE A 219 17.42 -3.44 -7.59
CA ILE A 219 17.70 -2.87 -8.91
C ILE A 219 16.75 -1.70 -9.22
N VAL A 220 15.45 -1.89 -8.99
CA VAL A 220 14.42 -0.88 -9.29
C VAL A 220 14.60 0.37 -8.43
N SER A 221 15.02 0.24 -7.17
CA SER A 221 15.26 1.37 -6.26
C SER A 221 16.46 2.24 -6.67
N LEU A 222 17.35 1.77 -7.53
CA LEU A 222 18.45 2.60 -8.08
C LEU A 222 18.02 3.42 -9.31
N LEU A 223 16.93 3.05 -9.96
CA LEU A 223 16.48 3.71 -11.19
C LEU A 223 16.21 5.22 -11.03
N PRO A 224 15.65 5.74 -9.92
CA PRO A 224 15.47 7.19 -9.75
C PRO A 224 16.78 7.98 -9.88
N TYR A 225 17.90 7.43 -9.44
CA TYR A 225 19.21 8.03 -9.64
C TYR A 225 19.66 7.93 -11.11
N VAL A 226 19.49 6.76 -11.73
CA VAL A 226 19.92 6.52 -13.14
C VAL A 226 19.19 7.44 -14.13
N VAL A 227 17.90 7.71 -13.88
CA VAL A 227 17.09 8.61 -14.73
C VAL A 227 17.16 10.08 -14.30
N LEU A 228 18.10 10.43 -13.41
CA LEU A 228 18.33 11.79 -12.91
C LEU A 228 17.09 12.41 -12.20
N MET A 229 16.22 11.57 -11.66
CA MET A 229 15.10 11.98 -10.84
C MET A 229 15.56 12.32 -9.42
N SER A 230 16.57 11.62 -8.90
CA SER A 230 17.11 11.76 -7.55
C SER A 230 18.63 11.82 -7.55
N GLY A 231 19.24 12.41 -6.49
CA GLY A 231 20.66 12.65 -6.40
C GLY A 231 21.46 11.60 -5.63
N ILE A 232 22.71 11.98 -5.29
CA ILE A 232 23.66 11.06 -4.65
C ILE A 232 23.22 10.62 -3.26
N ILE A 233 22.52 11.49 -2.51
CA ILE A 233 22.04 11.17 -1.15
C ILE A 233 20.98 10.06 -1.25
N TYR A 234 20.05 10.18 -2.21
CA TYR A 234 19.09 9.11 -2.51
C TYR A 234 19.80 7.80 -2.89
N LEU A 235 20.79 7.86 -3.79
CA LEU A 235 21.53 6.67 -4.23
C LEU A 235 22.17 5.94 -3.05
N VAL A 236 22.88 6.68 -2.19
CA VAL A 236 23.53 6.09 -1.00
C VAL A 236 22.50 5.48 -0.06
N SER A 237 21.38 6.17 0.17
CA SER A 237 20.27 5.66 0.98
C SER A 237 19.67 4.39 0.37
N ALA A 238 19.41 4.38 -0.93
CA ALA A 238 18.87 3.22 -1.64
C ALA A 238 19.81 2.01 -1.58
N LEU A 239 21.13 2.22 -1.77
CA LEU A 239 22.14 1.16 -1.65
C LEU A 239 22.17 0.55 -0.24
N ILE A 240 22.21 1.39 0.80
CA ILE A 240 22.26 0.92 2.19
C ILE A 240 20.98 0.17 2.53
N LEU A 241 19.81 0.79 2.32
CA LEU A 241 18.52 0.23 2.69
C LEU A 241 18.24 -1.08 1.94
N SER A 242 18.53 -1.13 0.63
CA SER A 242 18.32 -2.34 -0.17
C SER A 242 19.29 -3.46 0.21
N SER A 243 20.54 -3.14 0.57
CA SER A 243 21.50 -4.14 1.06
C SER A 243 21.04 -4.75 2.38
N VAL A 244 20.53 -3.93 3.30
CA VAL A 244 20.00 -4.42 4.58
C VAL A 244 18.73 -5.24 4.37
N PHE A 245 17.82 -4.83 3.46
CA PHE A 245 16.62 -5.63 3.18
C PHE A 245 16.98 -6.97 2.53
N LEU A 246 17.96 -6.98 1.63
CA LEU A 246 18.46 -8.22 1.04
C LEU A 246 19.10 -9.14 2.10
N TYR A 247 19.85 -8.59 3.05
CA TYR A 247 20.37 -9.34 4.20
C TYR A 247 19.24 -10.01 5.00
N TYR A 248 18.19 -9.28 5.38
CA TYR A 248 17.03 -9.85 6.09
C TYR A 248 16.34 -10.95 5.26
N SER A 249 16.21 -10.76 3.95
CA SER A 249 15.57 -11.73 3.05
C SER A 249 16.40 -13.01 2.91
N ILE A 250 17.74 -12.88 2.84
CA ILE A 250 18.66 -14.03 2.79
C ILE A 250 18.69 -14.75 4.15
N ASN A 251 18.73 -14.00 5.27
CA ASN A 251 18.67 -14.59 6.60
C ASN A 251 17.39 -15.42 6.77
N LEU A 252 16.25 -14.86 6.40
CA LEU A 252 14.96 -15.56 6.39
C LEU A 252 15.00 -16.82 5.54
N TYR A 253 15.70 -16.82 4.40
CA TYR A 253 15.78 -17.99 3.52
C TYR A 253 16.45 -19.18 4.21
N TYR A 254 17.49 -18.94 5.00
CA TYR A 254 18.24 -19.99 5.71
C TYR A 254 17.72 -20.29 7.12
N SER A 255 16.90 -19.44 7.69
CA SER A 255 16.32 -19.60 9.03
C SER A 255 15.13 -20.56 9.01
N ASP A 256 14.95 -21.30 10.09
CA ASP A 256 13.74 -22.08 10.37
C ASP A 256 12.81 -21.39 11.39
N ASP A 257 13.18 -20.18 11.85
CA ASP A 257 12.43 -19.41 12.83
C ASP A 257 11.42 -18.47 12.14
N ASP A 258 10.15 -18.54 12.56
CA ASP A 258 9.09 -17.67 12.06
C ASP A 258 9.26 -16.20 12.51
N GLU A 259 10.00 -15.93 13.59
CA GLU A 259 10.33 -14.57 14.05
C GLU A 259 11.20 -13.81 13.03
N ASP A 260 12.03 -14.50 12.25
CA ASP A 260 12.80 -13.88 11.17
C ASP A 260 11.88 -13.36 10.03
N ALA A 261 10.73 -14.03 9.81
CA ALA A 261 9.73 -13.54 8.88
C ALA A 261 9.09 -12.23 9.39
N MET A 262 8.79 -12.14 10.69
CA MET A 262 8.26 -10.93 11.30
C MET A 262 9.30 -9.80 11.27
N SER A 263 10.57 -10.08 11.54
CA SER A 263 11.67 -9.11 11.45
C SER A 263 11.84 -8.56 10.03
N THR A 264 11.78 -9.44 9.03
CA THR A 264 11.81 -9.07 7.60
C THR A 264 10.61 -8.18 7.22
N PHE A 265 9.41 -8.53 7.69
CA PHE A 265 8.20 -7.74 7.51
C PHE A 265 8.32 -6.33 8.13
N GLN A 266 8.79 -6.24 9.38
CA GLN A 266 8.97 -4.96 10.08
C GLN A 266 10.01 -4.09 9.37
N PHE A 267 11.16 -4.68 8.99
CA PHE A 267 12.19 -3.93 8.28
C PHE A 267 11.69 -3.40 6.94
N SER A 268 10.86 -4.16 6.22
CA SER A 268 10.30 -3.71 4.94
C SER A 268 9.47 -2.42 5.05
N ILE A 269 8.83 -2.19 6.21
CA ILE A 269 8.11 -0.93 6.49
C ILE A 269 9.11 0.23 6.66
N TYR A 270 10.17 0.03 7.46
CA TYR A 270 11.22 1.04 7.60
C TYR A 270 11.89 1.35 6.26
N TYR A 271 12.14 0.31 5.46
CA TYR A 271 12.72 0.44 4.12
C TYR A 271 11.94 1.43 3.25
N ILE A 272 10.63 1.20 3.07
CA ILE A 272 9.84 2.05 2.18
C ILE A 272 9.67 3.48 2.73
N CYS A 273 9.48 3.63 4.04
CA CYS A 273 9.38 4.93 4.68
C CYS A 273 10.66 5.75 4.48
N LEU A 274 11.83 5.17 4.78
CA LEU A 274 13.10 5.87 4.67
C LEU A 274 13.50 6.14 3.22
N LEU A 275 13.24 5.20 2.30
CA LEU A 275 13.53 5.39 0.89
C LEU A 275 12.73 6.55 0.29
N TYR A 276 11.44 6.63 0.60
CA TYR A 276 10.54 7.65 0.07
C TYR A 276 10.75 9.03 0.69
N THR A 277 11.30 9.10 1.90
CA THR A 277 11.63 10.37 2.56
C THR A 277 13.10 10.76 2.39
N SER A 278 13.88 9.98 1.63
CA SER A 278 15.26 10.35 1.28
C SER A 278 15.25 11.60 0.39
N PRO A 279 16.18 12.56 0.64
CA PRO A 279 16.22 13.81 -0.12
C PRO A 279 16.33 13.60 -1.63
N SER A 280 15.63 14.44 -2.39
CA SER A 280 15.75 14.55 -3.85
C SER A 280 16.82 15.60 -4.21
N PRO A 281 17.50 15.50 -5.37
CA PRO A 281 18.44 16.52 -5.82
C PRO A 281 17.78 17.88 -6.05
N ARG A 282 16.45 17.89 -6.22
CA ARG A 282 15.67 19.13 -6.30
C ARG A 282 15.68 19.93 -4.99
N ASP A 283 16.13 19.31 -3.89
CA ASP A 283 16.21 19.97 -2.58
C ASP A 283 17.49 20.81 -2.43
N PHE A 284 18.42 20.72 -3.40
CA PHE A 284 19.75 21.35 -3.32
C PHE A 284 20.09 22.22 -4.54
N GLU A 285 19.18 22.37 -5.51
CA GLU A 285 19.26 23.36 -6.61
C GLU A 285 18.58 24.68 -6.19
#